data_7c523662d0b4980388b23ba9407fe7aa
#
_entry.id   7c523662d0b4980388b23ba9407fe7aa
#
_cell.length_a   1.000
_cell.length_b   1.000
_cell.length_c   1.000
_cell.angle_alpha   90.00
_cell.angle_beta   90.00
_cell.angle_gamma   90.00
#
_symmetry.space_group_name_H-M   'P 1'
#
loop_
_entity.id
_entity.type
_entity.pdbx_description
1 polymer ?
#
loop_
_entity_poly.entity_id
_entity_poly.type
_entity_poly.pdbx_seq_one_letter_code
_entity_poly.pdbx_strand_id
1 'polypeptide(L)'
;APGSKPGEVSGADLELVDVEAKRLTAERNAFRADQFGHSGNPKAHETGTGPEIWAQSEGTVTAFCDFAGSGGTLAGAAEYLNRHGVRCYAIEPEGARALAGEPVSIPDHPIQGGGYAMGDLVHLKGTQLAGHLSVSGKAARDCARLLARTEGIFAGYSAGANLAAAIELLRGPEEGGCVAIIMCDSGLKYLSTDLWE
;
A
#
# COMPACT_ATOMS: atom_id res chain seq x y z
N ALA A 1 -2.09 -5.88 20.43
CA ALA A 1 -3.19 -5.44 21.33
C ALA A 1 -3.84 -6.64 22.00
N PRO A 2 -4.54 -6.49 23.14
CA PRO A 2 -5.31 -7.58 23.73
C PRO A 2 -6.33 -8.13 22.72
N GLY A 3 -6.24 -9.44 22.41
CA GLY A 3 -7.13 -10.11 21.44
C GLY A 3 -6.56 -10.29 20.03
N SER A 4 -5.44 -9.67 19.70
CA SER A 4 -4.74 -9.92 18.41
C SER A 4 -4.16 -11.33 18.39
N LYS A 5 -4.27 -12.01 17.26
CA LYS A 5 -3.62 -13.31 17.06
C LYS A 5 -2.12 -13.13 16.81
N PRO A 6 -1.28 -14.10 17.17
CA PRO A 6 0.14 -14.05 16.87
C PRO A 6 0.38 -13.86 15.36
N GLY A 7 1.15 -12.82 15.01
CA GLY A 7 1.48 -12.50 13.61
C GLY A 7 0.51 -11.56 12.89
N GLU A 8 -0.63 -11.22 13.51
CA GLU A 8 -1.54 -10.18 12.99
C GLU A 8 -1.21 -8.82 13.60
N VAL A 9 -1.29 -7.76 12.79
CA VAL A 9 -1.10 -6.36 13.22
C VAL A 9 -2.36 -5.57 12.91
N SER A 10 -2.97 -5.01 13.95
CA SER A 10 -4.17 -4.17 13.86
C SER A 10 -3.84 -2.67 14.02
N GLY A 11 -4.80 -1.80 13.73
CA GLY A 11 -4.67 -0.37 14.03
C GLY A 11 -4.40 -0.08 15.51
N ALA A 12 -5.02 -0.85 16.43
CA ALA A 12 -4.78 -0.74 17.86
C ALA A 12 -3.34 -1.12 18.26
N ASP A 13 -2.72 -2.08 17.58
CA ASP A 13 -1.31 -2.42 17.80
C ASP A 13 -0.41 -1.26 17.37
N LEU A 14 -0.72 -0.59 16.27
CA LEU A 14 0.02 0.58 15.81
C LEU A 14 -0.07 1.75 16.79
N GLU A 15 -1.22 1.98 17.42
CA GLU A 15 -1.38 3.00 18.47
C GLU A 15 -0.48 2.71 19.68
N LEU A 16 -0.43 1.45 20.14
CA LEU A 16 0.45 1.04 21.24
C LEU A 16 1.92 1.23 20.87
N VAL A 17 2.31 0.87 19.67
CA VAL A 17 3.68 1.10 19.15
C VAL A 17 4.01 2.58 19.10
N ASP A 18 3.07 3.43 18.66
CA ASP A 18 3.25 4.88 18.61
C ASP A 18 3.49 5.48 19.99
N VAL A 19 2.68 5.10 20.98
CA VAL A 19 2.82 5.55 22.37
C VAL A 19 4.21 5.17 22.92
N GLU A 20 4.61 3.92 22.75
CA GLU A 20 5.90 3.44 23.27
C GLU A 20 7.09 4.09 22.51
N ALA A 21 6.99 4.27 21.20
CA ALA A 21 8.00 4.94 20.42
C ALA A 21 8.18 6.40 20.86
N LYS A 22 7.10 7.13 21.13
CA LYS A 22 7.14 8.50 21.68
C LYS A 22 7.84 8.52 23.04
N ARG A 23 7.49 7.61 23.93
CA ARG A 23 8.12 7.50 25.26
C ARG A 23 9.63 7.28 25.15
N LEU A 24 10.06 6.28 24.37
CA LEU A 24 11.47 5.95 24.19
C LEU A 24 12.26 7.10 23.51
N THR A 25 11.63 7.78 22.56
CA THR A 25 12.23 8.94 21.88
C THR A 25 12.55 10.04 22.89
N ALA A 26 11.60 10.37 23.76
CA ALA A 26 11.78 11.38 24.79
C ALA A 26 12.82 10.98 25.84
N GLU A 27 12.73 9.74 26.38
CA GLU A 27 13.64 9.25 27.42
C GLU A 27 15.09 9.12 26.97
N ARG A 28 15.31 8.74 25.71
CA ARG A 28 16.64 8.46 25.17
C ARG A 28 17.21 9.58 24.31
N ASN A 29 16.50 10.69 24.16
CA ASN A 29 16.81 11.75 23.21
C ASN A 29 17.15 11.18 21.81
N ALA A 30 16.32 10.21 21.36
CA ALA A 30 16.56 9.45 20.14
C ALA A 30 15.86 10.09 18.93
N PHE A 31 16.38 9.85 17.73
CA PHE A 31 15.68 10.15 16.50
C PHE A 31 14.60 9.10 16.23
N ARG A 32 13.38 9.56 15.92
CA ARG A 32 12.28 8.70 15.48
C ARG A 32 12.06 8.87 13.98
N ALA A 33 12.20 7.77 13.25
CA ALA A 33 11.97 7.74 11.80
C ALA A 33 10.49 7.57 11.42
N ASP A 34 9.59 8.15 12.15
CA ASP A 34 8.13 8.05 12.06
C ASP A 34 7.59 7.96 10.62
N GLN A 35 7.34 6.75 10.13
CA GLN A 35 6.90 6.53 8.75
C GLN A 35 5.52 7.11 8.45
N PHE A 36 4.68 7.36 9.46
CA PHE A 36 3.35 7.93 9.29
C PHE A 36 3.33 9.45 9.29
N GLY A 37 4.36 10.11 9.84
CA GLY A 37 4.40 11.56 9.99
C GLY A 37 5.61 12.25 9.37
N HIS A 38 6.74 11.55 9.20
CA HIS A 38 7.98 12.16 8.74
C HIS A 38 7.97 12.40 7.22
N SER A 39 8.17 13.65 6.80
CA SER A 39 8.14 14.07 5.39
C SER A 39 9.20 13.41 4.50
N GLY A 40 10.25 12.86 5.08
CA GLY A 40 11.26 12.07 4.37
C GLY A 40 10.70 10.82 3.70
N ASN A 41 9.60 10.26 4.24
CA ASN A 41 8.95 9.10 3.64
C ASN A 41 8.41 9.41 2.22
N PRO A 42 7.43 10.29 2.00
CA PRO A 42 6.99 10.60 0.64
C PRO A 42 8.10 11.23 -0.20
N LYS A 43 9.01 12.01 0.40
CA LYS A 43 10.11 12.62 -0.34
C LYS A 43 11.04 11.60 -1.00
N ALA A 44 11.34 10.49 -0.33
CA ALA A 44 12.14 9.42 -0.91
C ALA A 44 11.49 8.82 -2.17
N HIS A 45 10.18 8.67 -2.17
CA HIS A 45 9.43 8.15 -3.31
C HIS A 45 9.22 9.18 -4.43
N GLU A 46 9.11 10.47 -4.09
CA GLU A 46 9.07 11.56 -5.07
C GLU A 46 10.38 11.67 -5.85
N THR A 47 11.52 11.50 -5.17
CA THR A 47 12.85 11.70 -5.76
C THR A 47 13.53 10.41 -6.25
N GLY A 48 12.99 9.25 -5.90
CA GLY A 48 13.49 7.92 -6.28
C GLY A 48 12.43 7.12 -7.04
N THR A 49 11.47 6.54 -6.35
CA THR A 49 10.52 5.56 -6.91
C THR A 49 9.73 6.11 -8.11
N GLY A 50 9.18 7.32 -8.01
CA GLY A 50 8.43 7.94 -9.11
C GLY A 50 9.29 8.16 -10.38
N PRO A 51 10.46 8.81 -10.27
CA PRO A 51 11.41 8.93 -11.38
C PRO A 51 11.87 7.60 -11.97
N GLU A 52 12.13 6.58 -11.13
CA GLU A 52 12.56 5.27 -11.58
C GLU A 52 11.47 4.54 -12.36
N ILE A 53 10.21 4.57 -11.88
CA ILE A 53 9.06 4.01 -12.61
C ILE A 53 8.94 4.68 -13.99
N TRP A 54 9.00 6.01 -14.06
CA TRP A 54 8.89 6.76 -15.30
C TRP A 54 10.03 6.42 -16.27
N ALA A 55 11.27 6.42 -15.78
CA ALA A 55 12.44 6.16 -16.60
C ALA A 55 12.48 4.72 -17.11
N GLN A 56 12.22 3.73 -16.21
CA GLN A 56 12.29 2.30 -16.56
C GLN A 56 11.13 1.87 -17.47
N SER A 57 9.99 2.54 -17.41
CA SER A 57 8.89 2.34 -18.36
C SER A 57 9.09 3.10 -19.68
N GLU A 58 10.20 3.79 -19.87
CA GLU A 58 10.46 4.65 -21.03
C GLU A 58 9.32 5.67 -21.28
N GLY A 59 8.69 6.13 -20.19
CA GLY A 59 7.56 7.06 -20.24
C GLY A 59 6.25 6.45 -20.76
N THR A 60 6.14 5.12 -20.83
CA THR A 60 4.92 4.45 -21.32
C THR A 60 3.89 4.15 -20.22
N VAL A 61 4.27 4.29 -18.94
CA VAL A 61 3.35 4.09 -17.82
C VAL A 61 2.19 5.10 -17.88
N THR A 62 0.96 4.60 -17.81
CA THR A 62 -0.28 5.40 -17.86
C THR A 62 -0.96 5.50 -16.50
N ALA A 63 -0.73 4.52 -15.65
CA ALA A 63 -1.28 4.52 -14.30
C ALA A 63 -0.32 3.90 -13.29
N PHE A 64 -0.48 4.31 -12.03
CA PHE A 64 0.18 3.74 -10.86
C PHE A 64 -0.86 3.44 -9.80
N CYS A 65 -0.81 2.28 -9.18
CA CYS A 65 -1.66 1.97 -8.04
C CYS A 65 -0.87 1.30 -6.91
N ASP A 66 -1.23 1.63 -5.68
CA ASP A 66 -0.55 1.12 -4.49
C ASP A 66 -1.50 0.91 -3.32
N PHE A 67 -1.29 -0.20 -2.61
CA PHE A 67 -2.04 -0.54 -1.40
C PHE A 67 -1.58 0.33 -0.23
N ALA A 68 -2.48 1.21 0.24
CA ALA A 68 -2.11 2.26 1.18
C ALA A 68 -1.81 1.71 2.59
N GLY A 69 -0.54 1.83 3.00
CA GLY A 69 -0.09 1.66 4.39
C GLY A 69 -0.02 3.01 5.10
N SER A 70 1.17 3.61 5.17
CA SER A 70 1.33 4.98 5.65
C SER A 70 0.94 6.05 4.61
N GLY A 71 0.76 5.64 3.36
CA GLY A 71 0.50 6.52 2.23
C GLY A 71 1.75 7.17 1.62
N GLY A 72 2.93 6.97 2.21
CA GLY A 72 4.15 7.66 1.77
C GLY A 72 4.58 7.30 0.36
N THR A 73 4.57 6.01 0.01
CA THR A 73 4.91 5.52 -1.33
C THR A 73 3.98 6.09 -2.37
N LEU A 74 2.67 5.95 -2.15
CA LEU A 74 1.65 6.46 -3.07
C LEU A 74 1.74 7.98 -3.23
N ALA A 75 1.85 8.74 -2.13
CA ALA A 75 1.93 10.19 -2.18
C ALA A 75 3.18 10.67 -2.93
N GLY A 76 4.35 10.13 -2.58
CA GLY A 76 5.60 10.56 -3.20
C GLY A 76 5.70 10.16 -4.67
N ALA A 77 5.33 8.94 -5.02
CA ALA A 77 5.30 8.51 -6.42
C ALA A 77 4.28 9.33 -7.23
N ALA A 78 3.07 9.58 -6.68
CA ALA A 78 2.04 10.37 -7.33
C ALA A 78 2.47 11.82 -7.55
N GLU A 79 3.17 12.44 -6.60
CA GLU A 79 3.69 13.80 -6.75
C GLU A 79 4.60 13.95 -7.98
N TYR A 80 5.40 12.92 -8.28
CA TYR A 80 6.22 12.91 -9.49
C TYR A 80 5.42 12.50 -10.73
N LEU A 81 4.71 11.38 -10.67
CA LEU A 81 4.07 10.76 -11.83
C LEU A 81 2.91 11.59 -12.40
N ASN A 82 2.14 12.27 -11.54
CA ASN A 82 1.07 13.17 -11.99
C ASN A 82 1.56 14.30 -12.90
N ARG A 83 2.80 14.79 -12.69
CA ARG A 83 3.43 15.81 -13.56
C ARG A 83 3.67 15.29 -14.99
N HIS A 84 3.70 13.97 -15.15
CA HIS A 84 3.84 13.29 -16.44
C HIS A 84 2.51 12.75 -16.99
N GLY A 85 1.37 13.10 -16.37
CA GLY A 85 0.03 12.68 -16.81
C GLY A 85 -0.35 11.27 -16.42
N VAL A 86 0.44 10.59 -15.55
CA VAL A 86 0.14 9.25 -15.03
C VAL A 86 -0.97 9.33 -13.99
N ARG A 87 -1.98 8.50 -14.10
CA ARG A 87 -3.09 8.45 -13.14
C ARG A 87 -2.74 7.59 -11.95
N CYS A 88 -2.85 8.14 -10.73
CA CYS A 88 -2.50 7.44 -9.50
C CYS A 88 -3.74 7.04 -8.70
N TYR A 89 -3.78 5.79 -8.23
CA TYR A 89 -4.92 5.22 -7.54
C TYR A 89 -4.52 4.67 -6.17
N ALA A 90 -5.35 4.93 -5.15
CA ALA A 90 -5.22 4.28 -3.85
C ALA A 90 -5.95 2.93 -3.87
N ILE A 91 -5.34 1.91 -3.26
CA ILE A 91 -5.96 0.61 -3.05
C ILE A 91 -6.24 0.43 -1.57
N GLU A 92 -7.46 -0.01 -1.24
CA GLU A 92 -7.91 -0.28 0.11
C GLU A 92 -8.60 -1.65 0.18
N PRO A 93 -8.64 -2.28 1.37
CA PRO A 93 -9.34 -3.54 1.53
C PRO A 93 -10.85 -3.38 1.37
N GLU A 94 -11.50 -4.39 0.84
CA GLU A 94 -12.96 -4.49 0.84
C GLU A 94 -13.51 -4.39 2.26
N GLY A 95 -14.49 -3.50 2.48
CA GLY A 95 -15.08 -3.24 3.79
C GLY A 95 -14.23 -2.37 4.73
N ALA A 96 -13.05 -1.89 4.31
CA ALA A 96 -12.19 -1.00 5.10
C ALA A 96 -11.68 0.20 4.27
N ARG A 97 -12.55 0.82 3.47
CA ARG A 97 -12.23 1.91 2.53
C ARG A 97 -12.34 3.29 3.17
N ALA A 98 -11.59 3.49 4.25
CA ALA A 98 -11.65 4.73 5.02
C ALA A 98 -11.09 5.94 4.25
N LEU A 99 -10.07 5.76 3.39
CA LEU A 99 -9.54 6.84 2.54
C LEU A 99 -10.54 7.28 1.47
N ALA A 100 -11.36 6.37 0.99
CA ALA A 100 -12.48 6.68 0.09
C ALA A 100 -13.66 7.37 0.81
N GLY A 101 -13.59 7.56 2.13
CA GLY A 101 -14.64 8.14 2.95
C GLY A 101 -15.82 7.20 3.23
N GLU A 102 -15.64 5.90 3.04
CA GLU A 102 -16.67 4.90 3.29
C GLU A 102 -16.64 4.39 4.74
N PRO A 103 -17.81 3.98 5.29
CA PRO A 103 -17.85 3.34 6.61
C PRO A 103 -17.05 2.04 6.63
N VAL A 104 -16.27 1.84 7.70
CA VAL A 104 -15.52 0.61 7.91
C VAL A 104 -16.46 -0.46 8.46
N SER A 105 -16.59 -1.58 7.75
CA SER A 105 -17.42 -2.73 8.12
C SER A 105 -16.61 -4.00 8.38
N ILE A 106 -15.41 -4.12 7.81
CA ILE A 106 -14.51 -5.26 7.95
C ILE A 106 -13.10 -4.74 8.28
N PRO A 107 -12.83 -4.34 9.54
CA PRO A 107 -11.51 -3.83 9.92
C PRO A 107 -10.42 -4.91 9.91
N ASP A 108 -10.79 -6.15 10.18
CA ASP A 108 -9.88 -7.31 10.30
C ASP A 108 -9.83 -8.08 8.98
N HIS A 109 -9.18 -7.49 7.98
CA HIS A 109 -8.94 -8.12 6.69
C HIS A 109 -7.57 -8.83 6.66
N PRO A 110 -7.37 -9.88 5.83
CA PRO A 110 -6.11 -10.64 5.80
C PRO A 110 -4.95 -9.93 5.10
N ILE A 111 -5.18 -8.85 4.36
CA ILE A 111 -4.13 -8.13 3.62
C ILE A 111 -3.28 -7.35 4.61
N GLN A 112 -2.10 -7.86 4.91
CA GLN A 112 -1.18 -7.21 5.85
C GLN A 112 -0.33 -6.13 5.17
N GLY A 113 0.20 -5.20 5.99
CA GLY A 113 1.08 -4.14 5.54
C GLY A 113 0.41 -2.80 5.24
N GLY A 114 -0.92 -2.73 5.30
CA GLY A 114 -1.70 -1.51 5.06
C GLY A 114 -3.17 -1.71 5.33
N GLY A 115 -4.00 -0.78 4.85
CA GLY A 115 -5.44 -0.87 4.99
C GLY A 115 -5.95 -0.78 6.43
N TYR A 116 -5.25 -0.06 7.28
CA TYR A 116 -5.54 0.05 8.73
C TYR A 116 -6.83 0.81 9.08
N ALA A 117 -7.73 0.97 8.11
CA ALA A 117 -8.98 1.70 8.26
C ALA A 117 -8.80 3.17 8.71
N MET A 118 -7.68 3.78 8.36
CA MET A 118 -7.32 5.16 8.66
C MET A 118 -7.73 6.06 7.50
N GLY A 119 -8.75 6.89 7.69
CA GLY A 119 -9.23 7.84 6.68
C GLY A 119 -8.39 9.11 6.56
N ASP A 120 -7.47 9.35 7.48
CA ASP A 120 -6.67 10.59 7.57
C ASP A 120 -5.17 10.26 7.57
N LEU A 121 -4.66 9.79 6.44
CA LEU A 121 -3.23 9.58 6.26
C LEU A 121 -2.55 10.91 5.91
N VAL A 122 -1.67 11.38 6.79
CA VAL A 122 -0.99 12.68 6.69
C VAL A 122 -0.30 12.86 5.33
N HIS A 123 0.35 11.82 4.83
CA HIS A 123 1.09 11.88 3.56
C HIS A 123 0.19 12.00 2.33
N LEU A 124 -1.06 11.53 2.40
CA LEU A 124 -2.01 11.62 1.28
C LEU A 124 -2.80 12.92 1.25
N LYS A 125 -2.64 13.80 2.25
CA LYS A 125 -3.33 15.11 2.26
C LYS A 125 -2.87 15.94 1.07
N GLY A 126 -3.84 16.28 0.22
CA GLY A 126 -3.60 17.08 -0.99
C GLY A 126 -3.00 16.30 -2.16
N THR A 127 -2.73 14.99 -2.03
CA THR A 127 -2.31 14.15 -3.14
C THR A 127 -3.46 14.01 -4.14
N GLN A 128 -3.19 14.32 -5.40
CA GLN A 128 -4.16 14.13 -6.47
C GLN A 128 -4.23 12.65 -6.84
N LEU A 129 -5.36 12.00 -6.54
CA LEU A 129 -5.64 10.63 -6.91
C LEU A 129 -6.74 10.58 -7.98
N ALA A 130 -6.60 9.68 -8.95
CA ALA A 130 -7.59 9.43 -9.99
C ALA A 130 -8.77 8.59 -9.47
N GLY A 131 -8.57 7.85 -8.37
CA GLY A 131 -9.62 7.06 -7.73
C GLY A 131 -9.13 6.18 -6.60
N HIS A 132 -10.11 5.46 -6.02
CA HIS A 132 -9.91 4.49 -4.95
C HIS A 132 -10.43 3.14 -5.41
N LEU A 133 -9.62 2.11 -5.29
CA LEU A 133 -9.93 0.73 -5.66
C LEU A 133 -10.15 -0.12 -4.42
N SER A 134 -11.03 -1.10 -4.52
CA SER A 134 -11.34 -2.04 -3.45
C SER A 134 -10.83 -3.42 -3.81
N VAL A 135 -10.07 -4.06 -2.91
CA VAL A 135 -9.57 -5.42 -3.14
C VAL A 135 -9.94 -6.32 -1.97
N SER A 136 -10.57 -7.46 -2.27
CA SER A 136 -10.85 -8.48 -1.25
C SER A 136 -9.59 -9.25 -0.87
N GLY A 137 -9.54 -9.76 0.37
CA GLY A 137 -8.45 -10.63 0.82
C GLY A 137 -8.28 -11.87 -0.06
N LYS A 138 -9.39 -12.42 -0.60
CA LYS A 138 -9.35 -13.53 -1.55
C LYS A 138 -8.67 -13.13 -2.86
N ALA A 139 -9.02 -12.00 -3.44
CA ALA A 139 -8.40 -11.52 -4.69
C ALA A 139 -6.90 -11.26 -4.51
N ALA A 140 -6.51 -10.63 -3.39
CA ALA A 140 -5.11 -10.40 -3.06
C ALA A 140 -4.31 -11.72 -2.98
N ARG A 141 -4.83 -12.73 -2.26
CA ARG A 141 -4.21 -14.05 -2.16
C ARG A 141 -4.09 -14.75 -3.51
N ASP A 142 -5.18 -14.79 -4.27
CA ASP A 142 -5.21 -15.47 -5.56
C ASP A 142 -4.21 -14.82 -6.54
N CYS A 143 -4.10 -13.48 -6.54
CA CYS A 143 -3.15 -12.74 -7.36
C CYS A 143 -1.70 -12.91 -6.90
N ALA A 144 -1.42 -12.98 -5.59
CA ALA A 144 -0.06 -13.29 -5.11
C ALA A 144 0.38 -14.69 -5.56
N ARG A 145 -0.52 -15.68 -5.48
CA ARG A 145 -0.26 -17.04 -5.96
C ARG A 145 -0.13 -17.12 -7.50
N LEU A 146 -0.93 -16.33 -8.22
CA LEU A 146 -0.82 -16.21 -9.68
C LEU A 146 0.56 -15.67 -10.05
N LEU A 147 0.98 -14.57 -9.43
CA LEU A 147 2.27 -13.93 -9.66
C LEU A 147 3.45 -14.90 -9.45
N ALA A 148 3.40 -15.68 -8.37
CA ALA A 148 4.44 -16.68 -8.11
C ALA A 148 4.48 -17.78 -9.18
N ARG A 149 3.31 -18.23 -9.67
CA ARG A 149 3.23 -19.33 -10.65
C ARG A 149 3.56 -18.91 -12.08
N THR A 150 3.19 -17.68 -12.48
CA THR A 150 3.34 -17.22 -13.86
C THR A 150 4.60 -16.42 -14.09
N GLU A 151 5.00 -15.60 -13.10
CA GLU A 151 6.12 -14.68 -13.23
C GLU A 151 7.33 -15.05 -12.36
N GLY A 152 7.18 -16.06 -11.48
CA GLY A 152 8.24 -16.44 -10.53
C GLY A 152 8.47 -15.41 -9.43
N ILE A 153 7.55 -14.46 -9.24
CA ILE A 153 7.65 -13.40 -8.23
C ILE A 153 6.95 -13.86 -6.95
N PHE A 154 7.74 -14.22 -5.93
CA PHE A 154 7.25 -14.68 -4.64
C PHE A 154 7.07 -13.50 -3.68
N ALA A 155 5.87 -12.89 -3.68
CA ALA A 155 5.55 -11.66 -2.98
C ALA A 155 4.43 -11.83 -1.95
N GLY A 156 4.23 -10.83 -1.06
CA GLY A 156 3.23 -10.87 0.00
C GLY A 156 1.82 -10.48 -0.43
N TYR A 157 0.92 -10.39 0.55
CA TYR A 157 -0.50 -10.05 0.34
C TYR A 157 -0.72 -8.70 -0.36
N SER A 158 -0.01 -7.66 0.07
CA SER A 158 -0.18 -6.31 -0.51
C SER A 158 0.27 -6.24 -1.97
N ALA A 159 1.31 -6.99 -2.36
CA ALA A 159 1.68 -7.13 -3.76
C ALA A 159 0.58 -7.83 -4.58
N GLY A 160 -0.06 -8.87 -4.01
CA GLY A 160 -1.23 -9.50 -4.61
C GLY A 160 -2.42 -8.54 -4.73
N ALA A 161 -2.65 -7.69 -3.75
CA ALA A 161 -3.67 -6.64 -3.82
C ALA A 161 -3.37 -5.63 -4.93
N ASN A 162 -2.12 -5.21 -5.06
CA ASN A 162 -1.66 -4.31 -6.12
C ASN A 162 -1.89 -4.94 -7.50
N LEU A 163 -1.56 -6.22 -7.68
CA LEU A 163 -1.82 -6.93 -8.94
C LEU A 163 -3.32 -7.06 -9.24
N ALA A 164 -4.15 -7.39 -8.25
CA ALA A 164 -5.60 -7.49 -8.43
C ALA A 164 -6.20 -6.17 -8.92
N ALA A 165 -5.80 -5.06 -8.30
CA ALA A 165 -6.22 -3.73 -8.69
C ALA A 165 -5.71 -3.33 -10.09
N ALA A 166 -4.46 -3.65 -10.42
CA ALA A 166 -3.91 -3.39 -11.75
C ALA A 166 -4.67 -4.14 -12.85
N ILE A 167 -5.05 -5.40 -12.60
CA ILE A 167 -5.87 -6.18 -13.53
C ILE A 167 -7.26 -5.54 -13.72
N GLU A 168 -7.87 -5.03 -12.64
CA GLU A 168 -9.15 -4.33 -12.71
C GLU A 168 -9.03 -3.04 -13.55
N LEU A 169 -7.99 -2.25 -13.30
CA LEU A 169 -7.71 -1.04 -14.08
C LEU A 169 -7.54 -1.34 -15.57
N LEU A 170 -6.74 -2.35 -15.93
CA LEU A 170 -6.50 -2.75 -17.31
C LEU A 170 -7.72 -3.35 -18.02
N ARG A 171 -8.70 -3.85 -17.27
CA ARG A 171 -10.00 -4.31 -17.82
C ARG A 171 -11.04 -3.19 -17.93
N GLY A 172 -10.71 -2.00 -17.47
CA GLY A 172 -11.62 -0.86 -17.39
C GLY A 172 -10.94 0.46 -17.78
N PRO A 173 -10.78 1.41 -16.85
CA PRO A 173 -10.38 2.77 -17.17
C PRO A 173 -8.96 2.92 -17.75
N GLU A 174 -8.13 1.89 -17.62
CA GLU A 174 -6.76 1.84 -18.13
C GLU A 174 -6.58 0.79 -19.23
N GLU A 175 -7.65 0.41 -19.93
CA GLU A 175 -7.57 -0.56 -21.02
C GLU A 175 -6.57 -0.11 -22.10
N GLY A 176 -5.66 -1.02 -22.48
CA GLY A 176 -4.57 -0.73 -23.41
C GLY A 176 -3.41 0.09 -22.84
N GLY A 177 -3.48 0.45 -21.54
CA GLY A 177 -2.45 1.20 -20.85
C GLY A 177 -1.34 0.32 -20.25
N CYS A 178 -0.43 0.97 -19.52
CA CYS A 178 0.64 0.36 -18.75
C CYS A 178 0.47 0.77 -17.26
N VAL A 179 0.19 -0.20 -16.39
CA VAL A 179 -0.02 0.06 -14.96
C VAL A 179 1.20 -0.40 -14.16
N ALA A 180 1.86 0.54 -13.47
CA ALA A 180 2.92 0.21 -12.52
C ALA A 180 2.34 -0.09 -11.15
N ILE A 181 2.93 -1.08 -10.45
CA ILE A 181 2.58 -1.49 -9.08
C ILE A 181 3.82 -1.76 -8.25
N ILE A 182 3.67 -1.73 -6.93
CA ILE A 182 4.76 -2.05 -6.00
C ILE A 182 4.69 -3.51 -5.55
N MET A 183 5.82 -4.23 -5.63
CA MET A 183 6.03 -5.51 -4.97
C MET A 183 6.60 -5.24 -3.57
N CYS A 184 5.72 -5.06 -2.59
CA CYS A 184 6.05 -4.46 -1.30
C CYS A 184 7.02 -5.30 -0.48
N ASP A 185 6.87 -6.63 -0.47
CA ASP A 185 7.71 -7.54 0.31
C ASP A 185 7.70 -8.98 -0.21
N SER A 186 8.52 -9.81 0.42
CA SER A 186 8.65 -11.23 0.08
C SER A 186 7.56 -12.09 0.69
N GLY A 187 7.07 -13.06 -0.08
CA GLY A 187 6.17 -14.12 0.38
C GLY A 187 6.71 -14.97 1.55
N LEU A 188 8.03 -14.95 1.78
CA LEU A 188 8.67 -15.63 2.91
C LEU A 188 8.16 -15.16 4.28
N LYS A 189 7.64 -13.93 4.38
CA LYS A 189 7.06 -13.39 5.62
C LYS A 189 5.72 -14.04 5.97
N TYR A 190 5.09 -14.73 5.03
CA TYR A 190 3.70 -15.21 5.11
C TYR A 190 3.58 -16.73 5.08
N LEU A 191 4.67 -17.48 5.31
CA LEU A 191 4.67 -18.95 5.30
C LEU A 191 3.83 -19.58 6.43
N SER A 192 3.54 -18.82 7.48
CA SER A 192 2.67 -19.25 8.59
C SER A 192 1.21 -18.79 8.45
N THR A 193 0.86 -18.21 7.31
CA THR A 193 -0.49 -17.73 7.00
C THR A 193 -1.13 -18.56 5.89
N ASP A 194 -2.40 -18.33 5.61
CA ASP A 194 -3.14 -18.98 4.52
C ASP A 194 -2.76 -18.48 3.10
N LEU A 195 -1.77 -17.59 3.00
CA LEU A 195 -1.32 -17.09 1.70
C LEU A 195 -0.76 -18.20 0.80
N TRP A 196 -0.02 -19.16 1.38
CA TRP A 196 0.71 -20.19 0.64
C TRP A 196 0.23 -21.62 0.91
N GLU A 197 -0.92 -21.78 1.56
CA GLU A 197 -1.58 -23.09 1.77
C GLU A 197 -2.25 -23.64 0.51
#